data_0a6ea84925211e00f6fb592c5f411318
#
_entry.id   0a6ea84925211e00f6fb592c5f411318
#
_cell.length_a   1.000
_cell.length_b   1.000
_cell.length_c   1.000
_cell.angle_alpha   90.00
_cell.angle_beta   90.00
_cell.angle_gamma   90.00
#
_symmetry.space_group_name_H-M   'P 1'
#
loop_
_entity.id
_entity.type
_entity.pdbx_description
1 polymer ?
#
loop_
_entity_poly.entity_id
_entity_poly.type
_entity_poly.pdbx_seq_one_letter_code
_entity_poly.pdbx_strand_id
1 'polypeptide(L)'
;MQAYICTACGTQYPPSLGPAERCVICEEERQFVPPGGQAWTTLERLSVGHLNAFREHEPGLIGIGTQPVFAIGQRALLILDAGGNVLWDCISLLDAATITLIKALGGLKAIAISHPHFYTSMEEWARAFDVPVFLNAADRKWVVRPHPYLQFWDGARHDLAPGITLIRCGGHFAGGSALHWAKGAGGRGALLSAVMATVNMDR
;
A
#
# COMPACT_ATOMS: atom_id res chain seq x y z
N MET A 1 -12.19 20.81 -6.39
CA MET A 1 -10.91 20.44 -5.77
C MET A 1 -10.56 19.02 -6.16
N GLN A 2 -9.29 18.73 -6.44
CA GLN A 2 -8.80 17.41 -6.89
C GLN A 2 -7.76 16.89 -5.89
N ALA A 3 -7.74 15.58 -5.66
CA ALA A 3 -6.71 14.90 -4.88
C ALA A 3 -5.52 14.57 -5.80
N TYR A 4 -4.43 15.30 -5.66
CA TYR A 4 -3.24 15.15 -6.49
C TYR A 4 -2.38 13.99 -5.99
N ILE A 5 -1.77 13.27 -6.93
CA ILE A 5 -0.88 12.12 -6.69
C ILE A 5 0.52 12.50 -7.17
N CYS A 6 1.51 12.36 -6.30
CA CYS A 6 2.92 12.53 -6.67
C CYS A 6 3.35 11.42 -7.64
N THR A 7 3.87 11.77 -8.82
CA THR A 7 4.29 10.79 -9.82
C THR A 7 5.60 10.08 -9.47
N ALA A 8 6.37 10.62 -8.51
CA ALA A 8 7.62 10.01 -8.07
C ALA A 8 7.39 8.90 -7.04
N CYS A 9 6.51 9.09 -6.04
CA CYS A 9 6.27 8.10 -4.98
C CYS A 9 4.85 7.52 -4.94
N GLY A 10 3.91 8.08 -5.71
CA GLY A 10 2.53 7.58 -5.75
C GLY A 10 1.62 8.08 -4.62
N THR A 11 2.12 8.88 -3.68
CA THR A 11 1.32 9.37 -2.55
C THR A 11 0.27 10.38 -3.00
N GLN A 12 -0.98 10.15 -2.58
CA GLN A 12 -2.10 11.04 -2.84
C GLN A 12 -2.27 12.05 -1.70
N TYR A 13 -2.41 13.31 -2.06
CA TYR A 13 -2.63 14.43 -1.15
C TYR A 13 -4.12 14.77 -1.00
N PRO A 14 -4.50 15.54 0.03
CA PRO A 14 -5.87 15.99 0.20
C PRO A 14 -6.37 16.78 -1.02
N PRO A 15 -7.69 16.79 -1.29
CA PRO A 15 -8.27 17.60 -2.36
C PRO A 15 -7.94 19.10 -2.19
N SER A 16 -7.40 19.73 -3.24
CA SER A 16 -6.96 21.12 -3.25
C SER A 16 -7.21 21.78 -4.60
N LEU A 17 -7.00 23.09 -4.72
CA LEU A 17 -7.13 23.84 -5.99
C LEU A 17 -5.95 23.57 -6.93
N GLY A 18 -4.79 23.23 -6.39
CA GLY A 18 -3.57 22.89 -7.13
C GLY A 18 -2.74 21.86 -6.38
N PRO A 19 -1.71 21.27 -7.02
CA PRO A 19 -0.86 20.30 -6.36
C PRO A 19 -0.06 20.95 -5.22
N ALA A 20 0.43 20.13 -4.28
CA ALA A 20 1.36 20.58 -3.26
C ALA A 20 2.66 21.07 -3.91
N GLU A 21 3.31 22.06 -3.29
CA GLU A 21 4.60 22.58 -3.75
C GLU A 21 5.68 21.49 -3.72
N ARG A 22 5.66 20.65 -2.68
CA ARG A 22 6.61 19.57 -2.46
C ARG A 22 5.92 18.32 -1.91
N CYS A 23 6.51 17.16 -2.17
CA CYS A 23 6.05 15.90 -1.59
C CYS A 23 6.95 15.51 -0.41
N VAL A 24 6.41 15.56 0.81
CA VAL A 24 7.15 15.26 2.03
C VAL A 24 7.65 13.81 2.10
N ILE A 25 6.97 12.87 1.42
CA ILE A 25 7.44 11.48 1.32
C ILE A 25 8.69 11.40 0.44
N CYS A 26 8.76 12.20 -0.64
CA CYS A 26 9.94 12.25 -1.53
C CYS A 26 11.11 13.03 -0.94
N GLU A 27 10.89 13.81 0.11
CA GLU A 27 11.96 14.51 0.84
C GLU A 27 12.71 13.58 1.80
N GLU A 28 12.22 12.38 2.04
CA GLU A 28 13.00 11.35 2.73
C GLU A 28 14.20 10.95 1.86
N GLU A 29 15.41 11.02 2.41
CA GLU A 29 16.68 10.91 1.66
C GLU A 29 16.88 9.61 0.90
N ARG A 30 16.19 8.54 1.29
CA ARG A 30 16.25 7.21 0.68
C ARG A 30 15.20 7.00 -0.41
N GLN A 31 14.31 7.98 -0.61
CA GLN A 31 13.30 7.91 -1.66
C GLN A 31 13.94 8.24 -3.03
N PHE A 32 13.75 7.33 -3.99
CA PHE A 32 14.13 7.61 -5.37
C PHE A 32 13.21 8.70 -5.96
N VAL A 33 13.80 9.77 -6.45
CA VAL A 33 13.13 10.79 -7.24
C VAL A 33 13.77 10.81 -8.63
N PRO A 34 12.99 10.70 -9.72
CA PRO A 34 13.56 10.71 -11.08
C PRO A 34 14.27 12.02 -11.38
N PRO A 35 15.25 12.04 -12.32
CA PRO A 35 16.00 13.26 -12.68
C PRO A 35 15.12 14.45 -13.10
N GLY A 36 13.93 14.20 -13.65
CA GLY A 36 12.93 15.23 -13.98
C GLY A 36 12.24 15.86 -12.77
N GLY A 37 12.56 15.42 -11.55
CA GLY A 37 11.98 15.92 -10.33
C GLY A 37 10.58 15.35 -10.02
N GLN A 38 9.89 16.03 -9.12
CA GLN A 38 8.52 15.73 -8.74
C GLN A 38 7.53 16.31 -9.75
N ALA A 39 6.50 15.54 -10.08
CA ALA A 39 5.36 15.98 -10.86
C ALA A 39 4.08 15.42 -10.24
N TRP A 40 2.93 15.89 -10.72
CA TRP A 40 1.64 15.56 -10.13
C TRP A 40 0.63 15.11 -11.19
N THR A 41 -0.13 14.12 -10.83
CA THR A 41 -1.27 13.62 -11.60
C THR A 41 -2.52 13.54 -10.70
N THR A 42 -3.62 13.01 -11.23
CA THR A 42 -4.82 12.66 -10.47
C THR A 42 -5.20 11.21 -10.78
N LEU A 43 -6.04 10.61 -9.93
CA LEU A 43 -6.51 9.24 -10.17
C LEU A 43 -7.21 9.11 -11.53
N GLU A 44 -8.01 10.11 -11.90
CA GLU A 44 -8.69 10.18 -13.18
C GLU A 44 -7.70 10.17 -14.36
N ARG A 45 -6.66 11.00 -14.31
CA ARG A 45 -5.63 11.05 -15.37
C ARG A 45 -4.81 9.76 -15.41
N LEU A 46 -4.48 9.22 -14.25
CA LEU A 46 -3.72 7.97 -14.16
C LEU A 46 -4.48 6.81 -14.81
N SER A 47 -5.79 6.72 -14.58
CA SER A 47 -6.64 5.65 -15.13
C SER A 47 -6.80 5.66 -16.67
N VAL A 48 -6.47 6.77 -17.35
CA VAL A 48 -6.55 6.83 -18.82
C VAL A 48 -5.46 5.99 -19.48
N GLY A 49 -4.23 6.00 -18.90
CA GLY A 49 -3.06 5.35 -19.50
C GLY A 49 -2.56 4.13 -18.76
N HIS A 50 -3.20 3.76 -17.65
CA HIS A 50 -2.74 2.68 -16.79
C HIS A 50 -3.89 1.75 -16.42
N LEU A 51 -3.54 0.49 -16.13
CA LEU A 51 -4.44 -0.54 -15.61
C LEU A 51 -3.74 -1.34 -14.51
N ASN A 52 -4.49 -2.04 -13.69
CA ASN A 52 -3.91 -2.96 -12.71
C ASN A 52 -3.83 -4.38 -13.27
N ALA A 53 -2.65 -5.00 -13.11
CA ALA A 53 -2.39 -6.39 -13.44
C ALA A 53 -2.39 -7.24 -12.15
N PHE A 54 -2.98 -8.42 -12.24
CA PHE A 54 -3.07 -9.39 -11.14
C PHE A 54 -2.18 -10.59 -11.44
N ARG A 55 -1.45 -11.06 -10.42
CA ARG A 55 -0.62 -12.26 -10.50
C ARG A 55 -0.77 -13.08 -9.23
N GLU A 56 -1.22 -14.30 -9.36
CA GLU A 56 -1.14 -15.25 -8.25
C GLU A 56 0.32 -15.67 -8.03
N HIS A 57 0.82 -15.51 -6.81
CA HIS A 57 2.17 -15.91 -6.39
C HIS A 57 2.18 -17.31 -5.79
N GLU A 58 1.16 -17.61 -5.01
CA GLU A 58 0.84 -18.92 -4.47
C GLU A 58 -0.66 -18.99 -4.17
N PRO A 59 -1.25 -20.16 -3.92
CA PRO A 59 -2.67 -20.28 -3.60
C PRO A 59 -3.07 -19.35 -2.44
N GLY A 60 -3.97 -18.41 -2.73
CA GLY A 60 -4.44 -17.43 -1.77
C GLY A 60 -3.59 -16.17 -1.62
N LEU A 61 -2.53 -15.98 -2.42
CA LEU A 61 -1.73 -14.74 -2.45
C LEU A 61 -1.67 -14.15 -3.86
N ILE A 62 -2.33 -13.02 -4.06
CA ILE A 62 -2.41 -12.34 -5.35
C ILE A 62 -1.70 -10.99 -5.28
N GLY A 63 -0.69 -10.78 -6.11
CA GLY A 63 -0.05 -9.48 -6.32
C GLY A 63 -0.85 -8.61 -7.28
N ILE A 64 -0.98 -7.34 -6.95
CA ILE A 64 -1.65 -6.31 -7.77
C ILE A 64 -0.65 -5.20 -8.04
N GLY A 65 -0.38 -4.90 -9.31
CA GLY A 65 0.55 -3.85 -9.71
C GLY A 65 0.03 -3.06 -10.91
N THR A 66 0.39 -1.80 -10.98
CA THR A 66 -0.04 -0.89 -12.07
C THR A 66 0.85 -1.07 -13.30
N GLN A 67 0.24 -1.14 -14.48
CA GLN A 67 0.90 -1.23 -15.78
C GLN A 67 0.38 -0.13 -16.74
N PRO A 68 1.27 0.56 -17.49
CA PRO A 68 2.71 0.59 -17.32
C PRO A 68 3.13 0.92 -15.89
N VAL A 69 4.37 0.64 -15.51
CA VAL A 69 4.87 0.94 -14.15
C VAL A 69 4.65 2.41 -13.81
N PHE A 70 4.04 2.66 -12.67
CA PHE A 70 3.80 4.00 -12.13
C PHE A 70 4.59 4.21 -10.84
N ALA A 71 5.09 5.44 -10.63
CA ALA A 71 5.90 5.83 -9.49
C ALA A 71 7.09 4.88 -9.29
N ILE A 72 7.29 4.35 -8.10
CA ILE A 72 8.36 3.38 -7.79
C ILE A 72 7.96 1.92 -8.05
N GLY A 73 6.84 1.70 -8.74
CA GLY A 73 6.42 0.33 -9.09
C GLY A 73 5.88 -0.46 -7.90
N GLN A 74 5.19 0.19 -6.97
CA GLN A 74 4.58 -0.48 -5.82
C GLN A 74 3.70 -1.65 -6.26
N ARG A 75 3.63 -2.64 -5.39
CA ARG A 75 2.74 -3.79 -5.52
C ARG A 75 1.99 -4.00 -4.22
N ALA A 76 0.66 -4.12 -4.30
CA ALA A 76 -0.17 -4.59 -3.21
C ALA A 76 -0.27 -6.12 -3.26
N LEU A 77 -0.43 -6.75 -2.10
CA LEU A 77 -0.61 -8.20 -1.98
C LEU A 77 -1.97 -8.48 -1.33
N LEU A 78 -2.86 -9.12 -2.07
CA LEU A 78 -4.16 -9.56 -1.59
C LEU A 78 -4.04 -10.97 -1.02
N ILE A 79 -4.26 -11.10 0.29
CA ILE A 79 -4.33 -12.38 1.00
C ILE A 79 -5.79 -12.82 1.02
N LEU A 80 -6.09 -13.97 0.42
CA LEU A 80 -7.42 -14.60 0.49
C LEU A 80 -7.48 -15.48 1.73
N ASP A 81 -8.34 -15.11 2.69
CA ASP A 81 -8.53 -15.87 3.92
C ASP A 81 -10.01 -16.06 4.23
N ALA A 82 -10.36 -17.25 4.73
CA ALA A 82 -11.74 -17.58 5.09
C ALA A 82 -12.33 -16.67 6.19
N GLY A 83 -11.48 -16.04 7.01
CA GLY A 83 -11.87 -15.06 8.01
C GLY A 83 -12.05 -13.64 7.45
N GLY A 84 -11.87 -13.45 6.15
CA GLY A 84 -11.94 -12.18 5.41
C GLY A 84 -10.59 -11.78 4.83
N ASN A 85 -10.60 -11.31 3.58
CA ASN A 85 -9.39 -10.99 2.84
C ASN A 85 -8.69 -9.75 3.40
N VAL A 86 -7.36 -9.75 3.35
CA VAL A 86 -6.52 -8.63 3.80
C VAL A 86 -5.69 -8.12 2.62
N LEU A 87 -5.70 -6.81 2.40
CA LEU A 87 -4.77 -6.18 1.48
C LEU A 87 -3.53 -5.71 2.24
N TRP A 88 -2.38 -6.22 1.86
CA TRP A 88 -1.08 -5.77 2.35
C TRP A 88 -0.46 -4.79 1.37
N ASP A 89 -0.21 -3.58 1.84
CA ASP A 89 0.20 -2.41 1.07
C ASP A 89 -0.86 -1.91 0.07
N CYS A 90 -0.69 -0.68 -0.40
CA CYS A 90 -1.53 -0.06 -1.42
C CYS A 90 -0.71 0.37 -2.63
N ILE A 91 -1.40 0.54 -3.74
CA ILE A 91 -0.91 1.14 -4.98
C ILE A 91 -1.75 2.37 -5.33
N SER A 92 -1.23 3.26 -6.17
CA SER A 92 -1.89 4.54 -6.46
C SER A 92 -3.15 4.39 -7.31
N LEU A 93 -3.16 3.46 -8.27
CA LEU A 93 -4.32 3.25 -9.13
C LEU A 93 -5.35 2.37 -8.46
N LEU A 94 -6.57 2.87 -8.35
CA LEU A 94 -7.76 2.09 -8.02
C LEU A 94 -8.80 2.33 -9.11
N ASP A 95 -8.98 1.36 -9.98
CA ASP A 95 -9.97 1.38 -11.07
C ASP A 95 -11.19 0.51 -10.77
N ALA A 96 -12.25 0.69 -11.56
CA ALA A 96 -13.50 -0.05 -11.39
C ALA A 96 -13.33 -1.57 -11.56
N ALA A 97 -12.42 -1.99 -12.45
CA ALA A 97 -12.14 -3.41 -12.67
C ALA A 97 -11.52 -4.05 -11.44
N THR A 98 -10.53 -3.38 -10.82
CA THR A 98 -9.91 -3.81 -9.57
C THR A 98 -10.93 -3.96 -8.45
N ILE A 99 -11.82 -2.96 -8.27
CA ILE A 99 -12.89 -3.03 -7.26
C ILE A 99 -13.81 -4.22 -7.52
N THR A 100 -14.23 -4.41 -8.76
CA THR A 100 -15.12 -5.52 -9.15
C THR A 100 -14.49 -6.88 -8.88
N LEU A 101 -13.23 -7.08 -9.29
CA LEU A 101 -12.50 -8.33 -9.10
C LEU A 101 -12.31 -8.65 -7.61
N ILE A 102 -11.87 -7.68 -6.80
CA ILE A 102 -11.68 -7.92 -5.36
C ILE A 102 -13.03 -8.21 -4.68
N LYS A 103 -14.11 -7.51 -5.05
CA LYS A 103 -15.46 -7.81 -4.53
C LYS A 103 -15.92 -9.22 -4.90
N ALA A 104 -15.65 -9.67 -6.13
CA ALA A 104 -15.96 -11.04 -6.57
C ALA A 104 -15.17 -12.10 -5.81
N LEU A 105 -13.97 -11.78 -5.32
CA LEU A 105 -13.15 -12.63 -4.45
C LEU A 105 -13.56 -12.58 -2.96
N GLY A 106 -14.65 -11.90 -2.61
CA GLY A 106 -15.16 -11.79 -1.23
C GLY A 106 -14.90 -10.43 -0.56
N GLY A 107 -14.42 -9.44 -1.31
CA GLY A 107 -14.12 -8.10 -0.80
C GLY A 107 -12.88 -8.05 0.08
N LEU A 108 -12.77 -7.00 0.90
CA LEU A 108 -11.72 -6.83 1.90
C LEU A 108 -12.33 -6.79 3.30
N LYS A 109 -11.58 -7.19 4.31
CA LYS A 109 -11.86 -7.01 5.73
C LYS A 109 -11.01 -5.90 6.34
N ALA A 110 -9.79 -5.75 5.84
CA ALA A 110 -8.83 -4.77 6.31
C ALA A 110 -7.76 -4.49 5.24
N ILE A 111 -7.16 -3.32 5.35
CA ILE A 111 -5.93 -2.95 4.66
C ILE A 111 -4.87 -2.75 5.74
N ALA A 112 -3.66 -3.26 5.54
CA ALA A 112 -2.53 -2.98 6.41
C ALA A 112 -1.35 -2.54 5.55
N ILE A 113 -0.60 -1.53 5.99
CA ILE A 113 0.46 -0.93 5.19
C ILE A 113 1.79 -0.99 5.92
N SER A 114 2.82 -1.40 5.20
CA SER A 114 4.16 -1.61 5.71
C SER A 114 4.84 -0.32 6.20
N HIS A 115 4.80 0.75 5.39
CA HIS A 115 5.46 2.03 5.67
C HIS A 115 5.02 3.12 4.67
N PRO A 116 5.41 4.40 4.86
CA PRO A 116 4.92 5.55 4.08
C PRO A 116 5.04 5.48 2.56
N HIS A 117 6.01 4.75 2.00
CA HIS A 117 6.12 4.60 0.53
C HIS A 117 4.93 3.85 -0.10
N PHE A 118 4.11 3.17 0.71
CA PHE A 118 2.91 2.45 0.27
C PHE A 118 1.60 3.11 0.72
N TYR A 119 1.64 4.33 1.30
CA TYR A 119 0.40 5.04 1.64
C TYR A 119 -0.43 5.39 0.41
N THR A 120 0.22 5.75 -0.68
CA THR A 120 -0.36 5.95 -2.02
C THR A 120 -1.77 6.57 -1.97
N SER A 121 -2.78 5.92 -2.50
CA SER A 121 -4.20 6.33 -2.46
C SER A 121 -5.03 5.52 -1.44
N MET A 122 -4.45 5.17 -0.28
CA MET A 122 -5.08 4.29 0.71
C MET A 122 -6.49 4.71 1.14
N GLU A 123 -6.81 6.02 1.15
CA GLU A 123 -8.16 6.48 1.46
C GLU A 123 -9.18 6.05 0.40
N GLU A 124 -8.81 6.11 -0.89
CA GLU A 124 -9.70 5.67 -1.97
C GLU A 124 -9.97 4.16 -1.87
N TRP A 125 -8.94 3.38 -1.55
CA TRP A 125 -9.06 1.94 -1.30
C TRP A 125 -9.96 1.67 -0.10
N ALA A 126 -9.70 2.31 1.03
CA ALA A 126 -10.50 2.14 2.25
C ALA A 126 -11.97 2.48 2.03
N ARG A 127 -12.23 3.58 1.32
CA ARG A 127 -13.60 4.05 1.00
C ARG A 127 -14.32 3.10 0.05
N ALA A 128 -13.64 2.57 -0.97
CA ALA A 128 -14.25 1.69 -1.97
C ALA A 128 -14.71 0.34 -1.37
N PHE A 129 -14.03 -0.11 -0.32
CA PHE A 129 -14.33 -1.39 0.34
C PHE A 129 -14.95 -1.22 1.74
N ASP A 130 -15.05 0.01 2.25
CA ASP A 130 -15.56 0.37 3.59
C ASP A 130 -14.82 -0.40 4.71
N VAL A 131 -13.50 -0.33 4.73
CA VAL A 131 -12.64 -1.11 5.63
C VAL A 131 -11.57 -0.26 6.32
N PRO A 132 -11.12 -0.65 7.53
CA PRO A 132 -10.04 0.02 8.23
C PRO A 132 -8.69 -0.15 7.53
N VAL A 133 -7.83 0.86 7.66
CA VAL A 133 -6.42 0.87 7.25
C VAL A 133 -5.54 0.90 8.48
N PHE A 134 -4.74 -0.14 8.68
CA PHE A 134 -3.85 -0.29 9.82
C PHE A 134 -2.45 0.24 9.48
N LEU A 135 -2.00 1.24 10.25
CA LEU A 135 -0.67 1.85 10.15
C LEU A 135 0.03 1.78 11.50
N ASN A 136 1.36 1.62 11.52
CA ASN A 136 2.10 1.74 12.76
C ASN A 136 2.12 3.18 13.25
N ALA A 137 1.86 3.41 14.55
CA ALA A 137 1.75 4.74 15.15
C ALA A 137 3.03 5.56 15.06
N ALA A 138 4.20 4.93 14.98
CA ALA A 138 5.49 5.62 14.84
C ALA A 138 5.62 6.39 13.51
N ASP A 139 4.83 6.01 12.49
CA ASP A 139 4.83 6.66 11.17
C ASP A 139 3.66 7.61 10.96
N ARG A 140 2.87 7.92 12.01
CA ARG A 140 1.71 8.83 11.96
C ARG A 140 2.03 10.17 11.31
N LYS A 141 3.22 10.73 11.56
CA LYS A 141 3.64 12.03 11.01
C LYS A 141 3.72 12.09 9.48
N TRP A 142 3.81 10.93 8.84
CA TRP A 142 3.90 10.82 7.38
C TRP A 142 2.53 10.73 6.69
N VAL A 143 1.43 10.71 7.45
CA VAL A 143 0.09 10.68 6.89
C VAL A 143 -0.28 12.09 6.42
N VAL A 144 -0.16 12.33 5.12
CA VAL A 144 -0.47 13.62 4.49
C VAL A 144 -1.97 13.83 4.27
N ARG A 145 -2.75 12.75 4.19
CA ARG A 145 -4.20 12.76 3.96
C ARG A 145 -4.90 11.93 5.05
N PRO A 146 -5.13 12.51 6.25
CA PRO A 146 -5.85 11.81 7.32
C PRO A 146 -7.32 11.59 6.95
N HIS A 147 -7.87 10.41 7.31
CA HIS A 147 -9.24 10.03 7.02
C HIS A 147 -9.79 9.09 8.10
N PRO A 148 -11.13 8.90 8.21
CA PRO A 148 -11.76 8.19 9.33
C PRO A 148 -11.48 6.67 9.38
N TYR A 149 -11.04 6.07 8.28
CA TYR A 149 -10.71 4.64 8.23
C TYR A 149 -9.38 4.28 8.88
N LEU A 150 -8.53 5.27 9.24
CA LEU A 150 -7.21 5.02 9.81
C LEU A 150 -7.30 4.43 11.22
N GLN A 151 -6.62 3.31 11.42
CA GLN A 151 -6.39 2.65 12.69
C GLN A 151 -4.88 2.58 12.95
N PHE A 152 -4.45 3.22 14.03
CA PHE A 152 -3.04 3.18 14.41
C PHE A 152 -2.81 2.12 15.47
N TRP A 153 -1.86 1.23 15.20
CA TRP A 153 -1.40 0.24 16.16
C TRP A 153 0.00 0.59 16.67
N ASP A 154 0.33 0.13 17.88
CA ASP A 154 1.60 0.41 18.55
C ASP A 154 2.21 -0.89 19.10
N GLY A 155 3.45 -0.78 19.59
CA GLY A 155 4.21 -1.92 20.11
C GLY A 155 4.94 -2.71 19.03
N ALA A 156 5.42 -3.90 19.39
CA ALA A 156 6.24 -4.74 18.54
C ALA A 156 5.42 -5.58 17.55
N ARG A 157 4.17 -5.89 17.89
CA ARG A 157 3.27 -6.70 17.06
C ARG A 157 1.81 -6.31 17.24
N HIS A 158 1.00 -6.63 16.22
CA HIS A 158 -0.45 -6.48 16.25
C HIS A 158 -1.10 -7.65 15.51
N ASP A 159 -1.95 -8.42 16.21
CA ASP A 159 -2.68 -9.53 15.61
C ASP A 159 -3.91 -8.96 14.86
N LEU A 160 -3.80 -8.87 13.54
CA LEU A 160 -4.81 -8.27 12.66
C LEU A 160 -6.02 -9.20 12.48
N ALA A 161 -5.76 -10.50 12.34
CA ALA A 161 -6.75 -11.55 12.20
C ALA A 161 -6.12 -12.90 12.63
N PRO A 162 -6.90 -13.97 12.84
CA PRO A 162 -6.35 -15.29 13.14
C PRO A 162 -5.33 -15.74 12.08
N GLY A 163 -4.07 -15.89 12.47
CA GLY A 163 -2.99 -16.27 11.57
C GLY A 163 -2.41 -15.14 10.70
N ILE A 164 -2.81 -13.89 10.92
CA ILE A 164 -2.26 -12.71 10.24
C ILE A 164 -1.80 -11.71 11.30
N THR A 165 -0.50 -11.49 11.40
CA THR A 165 0.12 -10.63 12.41
C THR A 165 1.00 -9.58 11.75
N LEU A 166 0.86 -8.33 12.15
CA LEU A 166 1.77 -7.24 11.80
C LEU A 166 2.92 -7.20 12.79
N ILE A 167 4.14 -7.05 12.30
CA ILE A 167 5.38 -7.07 13.10
C ILE A 167 6.14 -5.79 12.79
N ARG A 168 6.39 -4.95 13.79
CA ARG A 168 7.21 -3.75 13.63
C ARG A 168 8.67 -4.15 13.54
N CYS A 169 9.30 -3.80 12.42
CA CYS A 169 10.71 -4.07 12.13
C CYS A 169 11.56 -2.80 12.19
N GLY A 170 10.94 -1.62 12.03
CA GLY A 170 11.66 -0.36 11.85
C GLY A 170 12.27 -0.28 10.44
N GLY A 171 13.45 0.29 10.34
CA GLY A 171 14.15 0.53 9.06
C GLY A 171 14.24 2.03 8.76
N HIS A 172 14.12 2.40 7.47
CA HIS A 172 14.17 3.82 7.07
C HIS A 172 12.95 4.63 7.54
N PHE A 173 11.85 3.97 7.90
CA PHE A 173 10.76 4.55 8.69
C PHE A 173 10.64 3.84 10.02
N ALA A 174 10.39 4.60 11.09
CA ALA A 174 10.38 4.07 12.45
C ALA A 174 9.27 3.03 12.70
N GLY A 175 8.15 3.14 11.98
CA GLY A 175 7.02 2.21 12.03
C GLY A 175 7.07 1.12 10.95
N GLY A 176 8.17 1.03 10.19
CA GLY A 176 8.32 0.02 9.15
C GLY A 176 7.94 -1.37 9.65
N SER A 177 7.05 -2.06 8.93
CA SER A 177 6.41 -3.28 9.40
C SER A 177 6.41 -4.37 8.33
N ALA A 178 6.43 -5.62 8.77
CA ALA A 178 6.17 -6.80 7.94
C ALA A 178 4.85 -7.45 8.36
N LEU A 179 4.23 -8.18 7.44
CA LEU A 179 3.06 -9.00 7.73
C LEU A 179 3.46 -10.48 7.72
N HIS A 180 3.20 -11.18 8.82
CA HIS A 180 3.29 -12.63 8.88
C HIS A 180 1.94 -13.26 8.59
N TRP A 181 1.90 -14.16 7.59
CA TRP A 181 0.73 -14.94 7.22
C TRP A 181 0.99 -16.42 7.49
N ALA A 182 0.40 -16.97 8.53
CA ALA A 182 0.69 -18.32 9.02
C ALA A 182 0.34 -19.43 8.00
N LYS A 183 -0.70 -19.21 7.16
CA LYS A 183 -1.11 -20.16 6.12
C LYS A 183 -0.28 -20.11 4.85
N GLY A 184 0.56 -19.07 4.68
CA GLY A 184 1.40 -18.89 3.50
C GLY A 184 2.48 -19.98 3.37
N ALA A 185 3.10 -20.06 2.20
CA ALA A 185 4.12 -21.04 1.85
C ALA A 185 3.69 -22.50 2.13
N GLY A 186 2.43 -22.80 1.80
CA GLY A 186 1.86 -24.15 2.04
C GLY A 186 1.70 -24.48 3.52
N GLY A 187 1.41 -23.49 4.37
CA GLY A 187 1.23 -23.67 5.82
C GLY A 187 2.51 -23.57 6.65
N ARG A 188 3.66 -23.28 6.03
CA ARG A 188 4.93 -23.05 6.74
C ARG A 188 5.07 -21.63 7.29
N GLY A 189 4.18 -20.74 6.90
CA GLY A 189 4.22 -19.30 7.17
C GLY A 189 4.98 -18.52 6.11
N ALA A 190 4.43 -17.38 5.72
CA ALA A 190 5.06 -16.43 4.81
C ALA A 190 5.25 -15.08 5.52
N LEU A 191 6.36 -14.40 5.21
CA LEU A 191 6.64 -13.04 5.66
C LEU A 191 6.57 -12.10 4.45
N LEU A 192 5.66 -11.14 4.49
CA LEU A 192 5.49 -10.13 3.46
C LEU A 192 6.17 -8.83 3.96
N SER A 193 7.33 -8.51 3.41
CA SER A 193 8.25 -7.51 3.98
C SER A 193 8.27 -6.16 3.26
N ALA A 194 7.54 -6.00 2.15
CA ALA A 194 7.65 -4.85 1.26
C ALA A 194 9.13 -4.59 0.86
N VAL A 195 9.59 -3.33 0.92
CA VAL A 195 10.99 -2.97 0.58
C VAL A 195 11.97 -3.06 1.75
N MET A 196 11.53 -3.50 2.93
CA MET A 196 12.39 -3.56 4.12
C MET A 196 13.40 -4.71 4.08
N ALA A 197 13.12 -5.74 3.29
CA ALA A 197 14.05 -6.85 3.05
C ALA A 197 14.16 -7.06 1.54
N THR A 198 15.29 -6.70 0.96
CA THR A 198 15.63 -7.00 -0.44
C THR A 198 16.61 -8.16 -0.48
N VAL A 199 16.31 -9.14 -1.33
CA VAL A 199 17.27 -10.20 -1.65
C VAL A 199 18.20 -9.66 -2.71
N ASN A 200 19.45 -9.41 -2.34
CA ASN A 200 20.49 -9.11 -3.31
C ASN A 200 21.12 -10.43 -3.75
N MET A 201 21.34 -10.58 -5.05
CA MET A 201 22.18 -11.68 -5.54
C MET A 201 23.63 -11.39 -5.14
N ASP A 202 24.22 -12.28 -4.36
CA ASP A 202 25.66 -12.24 -4.12
C ASP A 202 26.38 -12.41 -5.47
N ARG A 203 27.36 -11.55 -5.70
CA ARG A 203 28.24 -11.61 -6.88
C ARG A 203 29.47 -12.44 -6.58
#